data_82360a63ac47449c1dcf50f7852764ad
#
_entry.id   82360a63ac47449c1dcf50f7852764ad
#
_cell.length_a   1.000
_cell.length_b   1.000
_cell.length_c   1.000
_cell.angle_alpha   90.00
_cell.angle_beta   90.00
_cell.angle_gamma   90.00
#
_symmetry.space_group_name_H-M   'P 1'
#
loop_
_entity.id
_entity.type
_entity.pdbx_description
1 polymer ?
#
loop_
_entity_poly.entity_id
_entity_poly.type
_entity_poly.pdbx_seq_one_letter_code
_entity_poly.pdbx_strand_id
1 'polypeptide(L)'
;QDPDSKKSKKKKRRGLPNVGKPVANIAKTGINATKKLVGTILRAATLILIALIILILLKAFLSNAGSYGKILLLGQTKDTTLIAYLAVGAVLVGYELLNFFWAASRTRARHNNRLDTGRGLLSFVIIYAGSYLAAMFSHLIPSSPSWLTGVQGGLSIYGGLKATLLPLCIAGVVSCVVRKI
;
A
#
# COMPACT_ATOMS: atom_id res chain seq x y z
N GLN A 1 -45.03 -70.76 17.62
CA GLN A 1 -44.48 -71.01 16.28
C GLN A 1 -43.70 -69.85 15.84
N ASP A 2 -42.38 -70.04 15.96
CA ASP A 2 -41.37 -69.12 15.51
C ASP A 2 -40.95 -69.47 14.09
N PRO A 3 -40.57 -68.54 13.27
CA PRO A 3 -39.32 -68.77 12.54
C PRO A 3 -38.38 -67.58 12.43
N ASP A 4 -37.19 -67.84 12.87
CA ASP A 4 -35.90 -67.44 12.31
C ASP A 4 -35.78 -66.12 11.51
N SER A 5 -35.32 -65.13 12.15
CA SER A 5 -34.69 -63.97 11.57
C SER A 5 -33.16 -64.19 11.37
N LYS A 6 -32.76 -64.57 10.15
CA LYS A 6 -31.37 -64.66 9.70
C LYS A 6 -30.71 -63.27 9.67
N LYS A 7 -29.92 -62.93 10.69
CA LYS A 7 -28.99 -61.78 10.68
C LYS A 7 -27.85 -62.02 9.67
N SER A 8 -27.93 -61.43 8.49
CA SER A 8 -26.85 -61.31 7.53
C SER A 8 -25.71 -60.45 8.12
N LYS A 9 -24.62 -61.10 8.49
CA LYS A 9 -23.36 -60.45 8.88
C LYS A 9 -22.71 -59.82 7.65
N LYS A 10 -22.89 -58.53 7.47
CA LYS A 10 -22.18 -57.72 6.47
C LYS A 10 -20.69 -57.72 6.76
N LYS A 11 -19.91 -58.51 6.00
CA LYS A 11 -18.47 -58.62 6.03
C LYS A 11 -17.86 -57.26 5.70
N LYS A 12 -17.31 -56.58 6.73
CA LYS A 12 -16.59 -55.31 6.61
C LYS A 12 -15.33 -55.53 5.78
N ARG A 13 -15.34 -55.20 4.50
CA ARG A 13 -14.11 -55.23 3.66
C ARG A 13 -13.12 -54.24 4.28
N ARG A 14 -12.03 -54.77 4.79
CA ARG A 14 -10.86 -53.98 5.18
C ARG A 14 -10.30 -53.37 3.90
N GLY A 15 -10.67 -52.09 3.60
CA GLY A 15 -10.02 -51.32 2.56
C GLY A 15 -8.55 -51.13 2.92
N LEU A 16 -7.67 -51.32 1.94
CA LEU A 16 -6.25 -51.02 2.08
C LEU A 16 -6.06 -49.61 2.62
N PRO A 17 -5.06 -49.35 3.48
CA PRO A 17 -4.76 -48.02 3.97
C PRO A 17 -4.39 -47.14 2.77
N ASN A 18 -5.17 -46.07 2.57
CA ASN A 18 -5.01 -45.14 1.46
C ASN A 18 -3.77 -44.26 1.73
N VAL A 19 -2.60 -44.77 1.36
CA VAL A 19 -1.28 -44.15 1.59
C VAL A 19 -1.14 -42.80 0.86
N GLY A 20 -1.99 -42.54 -0.17
CA GLY A 20 -1.96 -41.31 -0.91
C GLY A 20 -2.51 -40.06 -0.15
N LYS A 21 -3.35 -40.27 0.87
CA LYS A 21 -3.94 -39.13 1.63
C LYS A 21 -2.92 -38.37 2.47
N PRO A 22 -1.97 -38.97 3.20
CA PRO A 22 -0.98 -38.21 3.97
C PRO A 22 -0.03 -37.41 3.08
N VAL A 23 0.39 -37.96 1.92
CA VAL A 23 1.29 -37.26 0.99
C VAL A 23 0.61 -36.05 0.37
N ALA A 24 -0.66 -36.18 -0.06
CA ALA A 24 -1.44 -35.03 -0.59
C ALA A 24 -1.68 -33.95 0.46
N ASN A 25 -1.82 -34.30 1.74
CA ASN A 25 -1.98 -33.34 2.82
C ASN A 25 -0.66 -32.62 3.14
N ILE A 26 0.48 -33.29 3.12
CA ILE A 26 1.80 -32.70 3.32
C ILE A 26 2.11 -31.72 2.18
N ALA A 27 1.84 -32.08 0.93
CA ALA A 27 2.01 -31.20 -0.23
C ALA A 27 1.13 -29.96 -0.14
N LYS A 28 -0.16 -30.12 0.22
CA LYS A 28 -1.09 -28.99 0.42
C LYS A 28 -0.67 -28.08 1.57
N THR A 29 -0.17 -28.63 2.66
CA THR A 29 0.33 -27.86 3.82
C THR A 29 1.59 -27.08 3.45
N GLY A 30 2.52 -27.68 2.70
CA GLY A 30 3.71 -26.99 2.19
C GLY A 30 3.36 -25.81 1.27
N ILE A 31 2.48 -26.04 0.29
CA ILE A 31 2.04 -24.98 -0.66
C ILE A 31 1.33 -23.84 0.08
N ASN A 32 0.48 -24.15 1.06
CA ASN A 32 -0.22 -23.12 1.84
C ASN A 32 0.73 -22.33 2.75
N ALA A 33 1.74 -22.97 3.33
CA ALA A 33 2.78 -22.31 4.11
C ALA A 33 3.62 -21.36 3.24
N THR A 34 4.02 -21.81 2.05
CA THR A 34 4.76 -20.98 1.08
C THR A 34 3.95 -19.78 0.61
N LYS A 35 2.67 -19.96 0.24
CA LYS A 35 1.77 -18.84 -0.13
C LYS A 35 1.62 -17.83 1.00
N LYS A 36 1.52 -18.28 2.24
CA LYS A 36 1.40 -17.40 3.41
C LYS A 36 2.69 -16.61 3.68
N LEU A 37 3.85 -17.24 3.50
CA LEU A 37 5.16 -16.61 3.62
C LEU A 37 5.37 -15.55 2.53
N VAL A 38 5.13 -15.89 1.28
CA VAL A 38 5.22 -14.95 0.14
C VAL A 38 4.29 -13.76 0.34
N GLY A 39 3.03 -13.99 0.75
CA GLY A 39 2.09 -12.91 1.04
C GLY A 39 2.57 -11.97 2.15
N THR A 40 3.23 -12.50 3.18
CA THR A 40 3.79 -11.69 4.28
C THR A 40 4.98 -10.85 3.81
N ILE A 41 5.89 -11.44 3.02
CA ILE A 41 7.06 -10.74 2.46
C ILE A 41 6.62 -9.62 1.51
N LEU A 42 5.68 -9.89 0.61
CA LEU A 42 5.14 -8.88 -0.31
C LEU A 42 4.43 -7.74 0.43
N ARG A 43 3.76 -8.04 1.55
CA ARG A 43 3.16 -7.00 2.39
C ARG A 43 4.22 -6.12 3.04
N ALA A 44 5.27 -6.72 3.60
CA ALA A 44 6.39 -5.95 4.16
C ALA A 44 7.05 -5.09 3.09
N ALA A 45 7.26 -5.61 1.87
CA ALA A 45 7.79 -4.85 0.74
C ALA A 45 6.89 -3.65 0.39
N THR A 46 5.56 -3.83 0.34
CA THR A 46 4.62 -2.73 0.09
C THR A 46 4.72 -1.64 1.16
N LEU A 47 4.80 -2.00 2.44
CA LEU A 47 4.95 -1.03 3.53
C LEU A 47 6.28 -0.28 3.46
N ILE A 48 7.37 -0.96 3.13
CA ILE A 48 8.69 -0.33 2.94
C ILE A 48 8.65 0.66 1.78
N LEU A 49 8.00 0.32 0.66
CA LEU A 49 7.86 1.22 -0.50
C LEU A 49 7.07 2.47 -0.15
N ILE A 50 5.95 2.36 0.58
CA ILE A 50 5.18 3.52 1.03
C ILE A 50 6.02 4.39 1.98
N ALA A 51 6.76 3.77 2.92
CA ALA A 51 7.65 4.50 3.82
C ALA A 51 8.75 5.25 3.07
N LEU A 52 9.34 4.65 2.02
CA LEU A 52 10.31 5.31 1.16
C LEU A 52 9.72 6.51 0.42
N ILE A 53 8.49 6.40 -0.09
CA ILE A 53 7.78 7.52 -0.74
C ILE A 53 7.60 8.67 0.26
N ILE A 54 7.15 8.37 1.49
CA ILE A 54 7.01 9.37 2.55
C ILE A 54 8.35 10.09 2.83
N LEU A 55 9.44 9.34 2.96
CA LEU A 55 10.77 9.91 3.20
C LEU A 55 11.25 10.79 2.04
N ILE A 56 11.02 10.38 0.80
CA ILE A 56 11.36 11.16 -0.39
C ILE A 56 10.56 12.47 -0.42
N LEU A 57 9.25 12.41 -0.17
CA LEU A 57 8.40 13.60 -0.09
C LEU A 57 8.87 14.53 1.02
N LEU A 58 9.07 14.05 2.23
CA LEU A 58 9.56 14.85 3.35
C LEU A 58 10.91 15.51 3.01
N LYS A 59 11.87 14.74 2.50
CA LYS A 59 13.18 15.27 2.11
C LYS A 59 13.04 16.37 1.06
N ALA A 60 12.25 16.14 0.01
CA ALA A 60 12.08 17.10 -1.07
C ALA A 60 11.43 18.40 -0.58
N PHE A 61 10.37 18.30 0.23
CA PHE A 61 9.69 19.48 0.76
C PHE A 61 10.55 20.24 1.77
N LEU A 62 11.24 19.57 2.68
CA LEU A 62 12.10 20.23 3.66
C LEU A 62 13.35 20.86 3.03
N SER A 63 13.97 20.18 2.05
CA SER A 63 15.15 20.72 1.34
C SER A 63 14.83 22.01 0.59
N ASN A 64 13.62 22.12 0.01
CA ASN A 64 13.24 23.27 -0.80
C ASN A 64 12.46 24.35 -0.03
N ALA A 65 12.11 24.09 1.23
CA ALA A 65 11.35 25.03 2.05
C ALA A 65 12.07 26.35 2.26
N GLY A 66 13.40 26.35 2.31
CA GLY A 66 14.24 27.54 2.45
C GLY A 66 14.08 28.57 1.34
N SER A 67 13.64 28.14 0.13
CA SER A 67 13.36 29.02 -1.00
C SER A 67 12.05 29.83 -0.85
N TYR A 68 11.16 29.40 0.05
CA TYR A 68 9.85 30.00 0.28
C TYR A 68 9.74 30.74 1.60
N GLY A 69 10.77 30.63 2.48
CA GLY A 69 10.85 31.34 3.76
C GLY A 69 11.69 30.59 4.80
N LYS A 70 11.90 31.24 5.95
CA LYS A 70 12.65 30.63 7.05
C LYS A 70 11.69 29.87 7.98
N ILE A 71 11.77 28.53 7.98
CA ILE A 71 10.92 27.64 8.80
C ILE A 71 11.00 28.02 10.29
N LEU A 72 12.19 28.40 10.79
CA LEU A 72 12.41 28.81 12.19
C LEU A 72 11.63 30.08 12.59
N LEU A 73 11.25 30.92 11.64
CA LEU A 73 10.53 32.17 11.88
C LEU A 73 9.02 32.05 11.61
N LEU A 74 8.54 30.84 11.31
CA LEU A 74 7.12 30.60 10.98
C LEU A 74 6.15 31.07 12.09
N GLY A 75 6.60 31.09 13.35
CA GLY A 75 5.83 31.59 14.49
C GLY A 75 5.85 33.11 14.67
N GLN A 76 6.80 33.80 14.05
CA GLN A 76 7.00 35.24 14.21
C GLN A 76 6.55 36.05 12.97
N THR A 77 6.79 35.50 11.78
CA THR A 77 6.36 36.10 10.50
C THR A 77 5.28 35.21 9.87
N LYS A 78 4.10 35.80 9.59
CA LYS A 78 3.01 35.10 8.89
C LYS A 78 3.30 35.03 7.38
N ASP A 79 4.37 34.30 7.02
CA ASP A 79 4.73 34.09 5.61
C ASP A 79 3.71 33.15 4.96
N THR A 80 2.64 33.75 4.40
CA THR A 80 1.54 33.01 3.77
C THR A 80 2.01 32.09 2.64
N THR A 81 3.09 32.47 1.94
CA THR A 81 3.74 31.64 0.90
C THR A 81 4.30 30.36 1.47
N LEU A 82 5.08 30.45 2.56
CA LEU A 82 5.69 29.29 3.20
C LEU A 82 4.64 28.39 3.83
N ILE A 83 3.60 28.99 4.46
CA ILE A 83 2.50 28.24 5.05
C ILE A 83 1.76 27.43 3.98
N ALA A 84 1.43 28.07 2.84
CA ALA A 84 0.75 27.40 1.72
C ALA A 84 1.61 26.28 1.10
N TYR A 85 2.92 26.53 0.96
CA TYR A 85 3.87 25.53 0.49
C TYR A 85 3.92 24.28 1.41
N LEU A 86 4.09 24.53 2.71
CA LEU A 86 4.13 23.44 3.71
C LEU A 86 2.78 22.71 3.83
N ALA A 87 1.65 23.42 3.64
CA ALA A 87 0.33 22.81 3.64
C ALA A 87 0.18 21.77 2.51
N VAL A 88 0.67 22.07 1.30
CA VAL A 88 0.68 21.11 0.19
C VAL A 88 1.51 19.88 0.57
N GLY A 89 2.71 20.08 1.10
CA GLY A 89 3.57 18.98 1.57
C GLY A 89 2.90 18.15 2.67
N ALA A 90 2.28 18.81 3.65
CA ALA A 90 1.59 18.14 4.76
C ALA A 90 0.39 17.31 4.29
N VAL A 91 -0.39 17.79 3.31
CA VAL A 91 -1.51 17.03 2.72
C VAL A 91 -1.00 15.78 2.02
N LEU A 92 0.06 15.88 1.22
CA LEU A 92 0.64 14.74 0.49
C LEU A 92 1.23 13.70 1.45
N VAL A 93 2.03 14.15 2.42
CA VAL A 93 2.62 13.27 3.44
C VAL A 93 1.54 12.66 4.32
N GLY A 94 0.53 13.44 4.72
CA GLY A 94 -0.62 12.97 5.49
C GLY A 94 -1.42 11.90 4.75
N TYR A 95 -1.66 12.09 3.45
CA TYR A 95 -2.31 11.10 2.60
C TYR A 95 -1.51 9.78 2.57
N GLU A 96 -0.20 9.84 2.37
CA GLU A 96 0.65 8.64 2.37
C GLU A 96 0.74 7.97 3.76
N LEU A 97 0.76 8.74 4.84
CA LEU A 97 0.69 8.20 6.19
C LEU A 97 -0.62 7.45 6.44
N LEU A 98 -1.75 7.99 6.01
CA LEU A 98 -3.05 7.30 6.09
C LEU A 98 -3.02 5.99 5.31
N ASN A 99 -2.46 5.99 4.10
CA ASN A 99 -2.30 4.79 3.28
C ASN A 99 -1.38 3.77 3.95
N PHE A 100 -0.29 4.23 4.58
CA PHE A 100 0.62 3.38 5.35
C PHE A 100 -0.11 2.69 6.51
N PHE A 101 -0.86 3.45 7.32
CA PHE A 101 -1.64 2.90 8.43
C PHE A 101 -2.74 1.94 7.93
N TRP A 102 -3.39 2.25 6.83
CA TRP A 102 -4.38 1.37 6.20
C TRP A 102 -3.76 0.07 5.70
N ALA A 103 -2.61 0.13 5.05
CA ALA A 103 -1.88 -1.05 4.59
C ALA A 103 -1.31 -1.86 5.77
N ALA A 104 -0.89 -1.19 6.85
CA ALA A 104 -0.38 -1.81 8.07
C ALA A 104 -1.51 -2.44 8.92
N SER A 105 -2.70 -1.82 8.98
CA SER A 105 -3.81 -2.33 9.77
C SER A 105 -4.27 -3.69 9.24
N ARG A 106 -4.12 -4.72 10.08
CA ARG A 106 -4.66 -6.05 9.84
C ARG A 106 -6.18 -5.99 9.98
N THR A 107 -6.91 -5.96 8.91
CA THR A 107 -8.33 -6.27 9.00
C THR A 107 -8.45 -7.76 9.33
N ARG A 108 -8.74 -8.06 10.60
CA ARG A 108 -9.24 -9.37 11.01
C ARG A 108 -10.64 -9.55 10.42
N ALA A 109 -10.71 -9.88 9.15
CA ALA A 109 -11.93 -10.43 8.57
C ALA A 109 -12.11 -11.83 9.15
N ARG A 110 -13.02 -11.96 10.10
CA ARG A 110 -13.24 -13.11 10.97
C ARG A 110 -13.73 -14.37 10.27
N HIS A 111 -13.92 -14.40 8.96
CA HIS A 111 -14.48 -15.63 8.36
C HIS A 111 -14.25 -15.86 6.87
N ASN A 112 -13.42 -15.12 6.15
CA ASN A 112 -13.15 -15.51 4.77
C ASN A 112 -11.72 -15.14 4.35
N ASN A 113 -10.91 -16.18 4.09
CA ASN A 113 -9.48 -16.15 3.78
C ASN A 113 -9.11 -15.49 2.43
N ARG A 114 -9.97 -14.64 1.82
CA ARG A 114 -9.79 -14.23 0.42
C ARG A 114 -9.87 -12.74 0.12
N LEU A 115 -9.86 -11.87 1.10
CA LEU A 115 -9.89 -10.42 0.83
C LEU A 115 -8.64 -9.72 1.37
N ASP A 116 -7.47 -10.18 0.98
CA ASP A 116 -6.32 -9.30 0.93
C ASP A 116 -6.47 -8.44 -0.35
N THR A 117 -7.39 -7.50 -0.24
CA THR A 117 -7.75 -6.55 -1.27
C THR A 117 -6.55 -5.64 -1.46
N GLY A 118 -5.67 -5.84 -2.41
CA GLY A 118 -4.55 -5.01 -2.83
C GLY A 118 -4.62 -3.51 -2.44
N ARG A 119 -4.89 -3.23 -1.16
CA ARG A 119 -5.23 -1.92 -0.60
C ARG A 119 -4.15 -0.86 -0.79
N GLY A 120 -2.93 -1.25 -1.09
CA GLY A 120 -1.87 -0.32 -1.44
C GLY A 120 -1.83 0.08 -2.90
N LEU A 121 -2.52 -0.64 -3.80
CA LEU A 121 -2.42 -0.40 -5.24
C LEU A 121 -2.92 0.99 -5.63
N LEU A 122 -4.08 1.38 -5.10
CA LEU A 122 -4.66 2.71 -5.36
C LEU A 122 -3.76 3.83 -4.89
N SER A 123 -3.08 3.67 -3.75
CA SER A 123 -2.12 4.67 -3.25
C SER A 123 -1.02 4.94 -4.26
N PHE A 124 -0.37 3.90 -4.78
CA PHE A 124 0.71 4.06 -5.76
C PHE A 124 0.23 4.70 -7.07
N VAL A 125 -0.98 4.37 -7.52
CA VAL A 125 -1.57 4.97 -8.72
C VAL A 125 -1.90 6.44 -8.48
N ILE A 126 -2.53 6.78 -7.35
CA ILE A 126 -2.94 8.15 -7.03
C ILE A 126 -1.72 9.04 -6.82
N ILE A 127 -0.69 8.59 -6.09
CA ILE A 127 0.51 9.40 -5.85
C ILE A 127 1.28 9.66 -7.15
N TYR A 128 1.37 8.68 -8.03
CA TYR A 128 2.03 8.86 -9.33
C TYR A 128 1.21 9.76 -10.26
N ALA A 129 -0.08 9.50 -10.44
CA ALA A 129 -0.97 10.33 -11.24
C ALA A 129 -1.03 11.77 -10.71
N GLY A 130 -1.09 11.92 -9.38
CA GLY A 130 -1.04 13.23 -8.71
C GLY A 130 0.24 13.99 -9.02
N SER A 131 1.40 13.33 -9.01
CA SER A 131 2.67 14.00 -9.35
C SER A 131 2.73 14.43 -10.82
N TYR A 132 2.16 13.65 -11.72
CA TYR A 132 2.06 14.01 -13.13
C TYR A 132 1.13 15.21 -13.34
N LEU A 133 -0.05 15.20 -12.72
CA LEU A 133 -1.00 16.31 -12.75
C LEU A 133 -0.40 17.56 -12.10
N ALA A 134 0.30 17.43 -10.98
CA ALA A 134 0.97 18.54 -10.32
C ALA A 134 2.01 19.21 -11.23
N ALA A 135 2.76 18.42 -12.01
CA ALA A 135 3.70 18.97 -13.00
C ALA A 135 2.98 19.78 -14.09
N MET A 136 1.81 19.33 -14.54
CA MET A 136 1.02 20.05 -15.54
C MET A 136 0.39 21.33 -14.97
N PHE A 137 -0.25 21.22 -13.81
CA PHE A 137 -0.99 22.33 -13.22
C PHE A 137 -0.10 23.38 -12.56
N SER A 138 1.13 23.06 -12.15
CA SER A 138 2.03 24.02 -11.53
C SER A 138 2.30 25.25 -12.44
N HIS A 139 2.30 25.07 -13.76
CA HIS A 139 2.50 26.15 -14.71
C HIS A 139 1.24 27.02 -14.96
N LEU A 140 0.05 26.51 -14.60
CA LEU A 140 -1.21 27.21 -14.81
C LEU A 140 -1.59 28.10 -13.63
N ILE A 141 -0.95 27.93 -12.47
CA ILE A 141 -1.25 28.71 -11.28
C ILE A 141 -0.56 30.06 -11.38
N PRO A 142 -1.33 31.19 -11.26
CA PRO A 142 -0.73 32.51 -11.25
C PRO A 142 0.09 32.74 -9.98
N SER A 143 1.12 33.57 -10.08
CA SER A 143 2.02 33.91 -8.97
C SER A 143 1.45 34.97 -8.00
N SER A 144 0.25 35.45 -8.24
CA SER A 144 -0.45 36.42 -7.39
C SER A 144 -1.83 35.91 -7.02
N PRO A 145 -2.25 36.00 -5.75
CA PRO A 145 -1.58 36.51 -4.55
C PRO A 145 -0.49 35.53 -3.98
N SER A 146 0.32 36.00 -3.01
CA SER A 146 1.53 35.35 -2.51
C SER A 146 1.34 33.90 -2.03
N TRP A 147 0.18 33.55 -1.47
CA TRP A 147 -0.12 32.17 -1.07
C TRP A 147 -0.21 31.21 -2.26
N LEU A 148 -0.64 31.67 -3.43
CA LEU A 148 -0.66 30.88 -4.66
C LEU A 148 0.75 30.53 -5.13
N THR A 149 1.72 31.41 -4.95
CA THR A 149 3.14 31.11 -5.19
C THR A 149 3.63 29.94 -4.35
N GLY A 150 3.19 29.85 -3.08
CA GLY A 150 3.50 28.72 -2.21
C GLY A 150 2.89 27.41 -2.72
N VAL A 151 1.63 27.43 -3.14
CA VAL A 151 0.95 26.26 -3.73
C VAL A 151 1.63 25.85 -5.03
N GLN A 152 1.91 26.79 -5.92
CA GLN A 152 2.63 26.56 -7.17
C GLN A 152 3.98 25.89 -6.91
N GLY A 153 4.74 26.41 -5.95
CA GLY A 153 6.03 25.85 -5.56
C GLY A 153 5.92 24.42 -5.03
N GLY A 154 4.94 24.16 -4.17
CA GLY A 154 4.67 22.83 -3.65
C GLY A 154 4.32 21.82 -4.76
N LEU A 155 3.44 22.22 -5.70
CA LEU A 155 3.07 21.38 -6.84
C LEU A 155 4.24 21.18 -7.82
N SER A 156 5.06 22.20 -8.04
CA SER A 156 6.25 22.12 -8.90
C SER A 156 7.26 21.11 -8.35
N ILE A 157 7.54 21.15 -7.04
CA ILE A 157 8.44 20.19 -6.38
C ILE A 157 7.86 18.78 -6.44
N TYR A 158 6.59 18.62 -6.14
CA TYR A 158 5.93 17.32 -6.22
C TYR A 158 5.94 16.77 -7.65
N GLY A 159 5.65 17.60 -8.65
CA GLY A 159 5.72 17.23 -10.07
C GLY A 159 7.14 16.88 -10.53
N GLY A 160 8.17 17.53 -9.97
CA GLY A 160 9.58 17.21 -10.21
C GLY A 160 9.98 15.82 -9.73
N LEU A 161 9.30 15.27 -8.73
CA LEU A 161 9.55 13.93 -8.20
C LEU A 161 9.01 12.79 -9.09
N LYS A 162 8.25 13.08 -10.16
CA LYS A 162 7.64 12.05 -11.02
C LYS A 162 8.61 10.97 -11.49
N ALA A 163 9.84 11.35 -11.85
CA ALA A 163 10.87 10.42 -12.32
C ALA A 163 11.36 9.48 -11.19
N THR A 164 11.46 9.97 -9.97
CA THR A 164 11.87 9.19 -8.79
C THR A 164 10.71 8.32 -8.28
N LEU A 165 9.48 8.81 -8.35
CA LEU A 165 8.29 8.08 -7.90
C LEU A 165 7.90 6.95 -8.86
N LEU A 166 8.19 7.08 -10.16
CA LEU A 166 7.82 6.09 -11.18
C LEU A 166 8.26 4.67 -10.83
N PRO A 167 9.57 4.38 -10.61
CA PRO A 167 10.02 3.02 -10.33
C PRO A 167 9.45 2.47 -9.00
N LEU A 168 9.30 3.32 -7.99
CA LEU A 168 8.73 2.93 -6.70
C LEU A 168 7.25 2.57 -6.83
N CYS A 169 6.49 3.37 -7.58
CA CYS A 169 5.07 3.11 -7.81
C CYS A 169 4.86 1.85 -8.66
N ILE A 170 5.66 1.63 -9.70
CA ILE A 170 5.61 0.39 -10.51
C ILE A 170 5.91 -0.83 -9.62
N ALA A 171 6.99 -0.80 -8.84
CA ALA A 171 7.34 -1.87 -7.92
C ALA A 171 6.21 -2.14 -6.90
N GLY A 172 5.59 -1.07 -6.37
CA GLY A 172 4.45 -1.16 -5.45
C GLY A 172 3.22 -1.80 -6.08
N VAL A 173 2.86 -1.38 -7.29
CA VAL A 173 1.74 -1.95 -8.06
C VAL A 173 1.99 -3.43 -8.34
N VAL A 174 3.17 -3.79 -8.85
CA VAL A 174 3.55 -5.20 -9.13
C VAL A 174 3.46 -6.03 -7.86
N SER A 175 4.01 -5.54 -6.74
CA SER A 175 3.93 -6.24 -5.44
C SER A 175 2.47 -6.48 -5.01
N CYS A 176 1.60 -5.49 -5.21
CA CYS A 176 0.17 -5.60 -4.87
C CYS A 176 -0.57 -6.58 -5.80
N VAL A 177 -0.26 -6.59 -7.10
CA VAL A 177 -0.88 -7.49 -8.10
C VAL A 177 -0.46 -8.93 -7.84
N VAL A 178 0.84 -9.19 -7.67
CA VAL A 178 1.36 -10.54 -7.36
C VAL A 178 0.73 -11.11 -6.09
N ARG A 179 0.45 -10.27 -5.10
CA ARG A 179 -0.23 -10.70 -3.86
C ARG A 179 -1.69 -11.07 -4.08
N LYS A 180 -2.33 -10.54 -5.12
CA LYS A 180 -3.75 -10.81 -5.43
C LYS A 180 -3.95 -12.11 -6.22
N ILE A 181 -2.91 -12.58 -6.94
CA ILE A 181 -2.91 -13.84 -7.70
C ILE A 181 -2.58 -15.01 -6.76
#